data_8bc3a780c5c340ed04906a0ea1b30b5f
#
_entry.id   8bc3a780c5c340ed04906a0ea1b30b5f
#
_cell.length_a   1.000
_cell.length_b   1.000
_cell.length_c   1.000
_cell.angle_alpha   90.00
_cell.angle_beta   90.00
_cell.angle_gamma   90.00
#
_symmetry.space_group_name_H-M   'P 1'
#
loop_
_entity.id
_entity.type
_entity.pdbx_description
1 polymer ?
#
loop_
_entity_poly.entity_id
_entity_poly.type
_entity_poly.pdbx_seq_one_letter_code
_entity_poly.pdbx_strand_id
1 'polypeptide(L)'
;MRIVEAEPGEGASAEATARPSRQDAAGKPALSQANGQSTLRLVLEEGGPGFCQFALNNACNARCGFCGFALDKLPRKDWHYVEREAALEAIDILYQHAVRYLVLTGGEPMLHPDLLEIVQHANGLGMKVLLVTNAGLLKPHRIRELAAAVLSSFIISIDAADAETHERNRGLPGVCERIREANAVIHELGLHSTASVTMSRLVDYEALPDFLESLGFKAVTFSYPLTNLESNFLSFSDSDLVNYTDAELLRAFKKVKALKKRFQVVNPTASLDEMERFVRGEEQRFPCLGGFQYFYLDWHLDLWRCHNWDRPMCHVKDFDGSQRVRDGCTKCMIDCYRDSSVMQHIGVSAHDAYQSLKRGNLLEGANALTRKGNLGSVHAALEQLPWLLKF
;
A
#
# COMPACT_ATOMS: atom_id res chain seq x y z
N MET A 1 18.06 28.26 -57.27
CA MET A 1 18.43 27.76 -58.60
C MET A 1 17.90 26.34 -58.73
N ARG A 2 16.87 26.23 -59.60
CA ARG A 2 16.26 25.06 -60.24
C ARG A 2 15.65 23.94 -59.38
N ILE A 3 14.34 23.98 -59.42
CA ILE A 3 13.27 22.99 -59.36
C ILE A 3 13.44 21.97 -60.48
N VAL A 4 13.17 20.68 -60.24
CA VAL A 4 12.61 19.77 -61.25
C VAL A 4 11.57 18.88 -60.59
N GLU A 5 10.32 19.05 -61.03
CA GLU A 5 9.16 18.18 -60.86
C GLU A 5 9.24 16.98 -61.81
N ALA A 6 8.62 15.88 -61.49
CA ALA A 6 7.95 14.97 -62.43
C ALA A 6 7.02 13.99 -61.70
N GLU A 7 5.73 14.11 -62.00
CA GLU A 7 4.67 13.10 -61.92
C GLU A 7 4.48 12.46 -63.31
N PRO A 8 3.44 11.57 -63.52
CA PRO A 8 2.95 10.39 -62.82
C PRO A 8 2.84 9.15 -63.75
N GLY A 9 2.40 8.02 -63.20
CA GLY A 9 2.09 6.84 -64.03
C GLY A 9 0.99 5.96 -63.38
N GLU A 10 -0.14 5.94 -64.03
CA GLU A 10 -1.36 5.16 -63.71
C GLU A 10 -1.20 3.65 -63.94
N GLY A 11 -2.03 2.86 -63.24
CA GLY A 11 -2.24 1.46 -63.56
C GLY A 11 -3.17 0.74 -62.56
N ALA A 12 -4.45 0.74 -62.91
CA ALA A 12 -5.53 0.09 -62.15
C ALA A 12 -5.51 -1.42 -62.28
N SER A 13 -5.95 -2.15 -61.23
CA SER A 13 -6.94 -3.23 -61.35
C SER A 13 -7.54 -3.61 -60.00
N ALA A 14 -8.86 -3.73 -60.02
CA ALA A 14 -9.72 -4.12 -58.90
C ALA A 14 -9.60 -5.62 -58.62
N GLU A 15 -9.79 -6.01 -57.33
CA GLU A 15 -10.64 -7.13 -57.00
C GLU A 15 -10.91 -7.28 -55.46
N ALA A 16 -12.19 -7.44 -55.20
CA ALA A 16 -12.82 -8.29 -54.20
C ALA A 16 -12.71 -7.93 -52.72
N THR A 17 -13.81 -7.42 -52.23
CA THR A 17 -14.34 -7.42 -50.89
C THR A 17 -14.22 -8.75 -50.16
N ALA A 18 -13.52 -8.75 -49.03
CA ALA A 18 -13.76 -9.72 -47.97
C ALA A 18 -13.89 -8.96 -46.65
N ARG A 19 -15.08 -9.00 -46.04
CA ARG A 19 -15.35 -8.55 -44.68
C ARG A 19 -14.54 -9.43 -43.72
N PRO A 20 -13.77 -8.89 -42.76
CA PRO A 20 -13.28 -9.71 -41.66
C PRO A 20 -14.43 -9.97 -40.68
N SER A 21 -14.65 -11.26 -40.43
CA SER A 21 -15.50 -11.83 -39.38
C SER A 21 -15.14 -11.27 -38.00
N ARG A 22 -16.17 -11.03 -37.22
CA ARG A 22 -16.06 -10.81 -35.77
C ARG A 22 -15.16 -11.90 -35.17
N GLN A 23 -13.99 -11.51 -34.70
CA GLN A 23 -13.24 -12.32 -33.76
C GLN A 23 -13.64 -11.93 -32.35
N ASP A 24 -14.11 -12.98 -31.69
CA ASP A 24 -14.61 -13.01 -30.31
C ASP A 24 -13.59 -12.56 -29.28
N ALA A 25 -14.14 -11.94 -28.24
CA ALA A 25 -13.67 -11.82 -26.87
C ALA A 25 -12.22 -12.25 -26.61
N ALA A 26 -11.38 -11.26 -26.32
CA ALA A 26 -10.08 -11.46 -25.72
C ALA A 26 -10.23 -12.30 -24.44
N GLY A 27 -9.80 -13.55 -24.53
CA GLY A 27 -9.68 -14.44 -23.40
C GLY A 27 -8.82 -13.79 -22.33
N LYS A 28 -9.30 -13.78 -21.09
CA LYS A 28 -8.48 -13.50 -19.92
C LYS A 28 -7.19 -14.32 -20.06
N PRO A 29 -6.00 -13.74 -19.89
CA PRO A 29 -4.78 -14.52 -19.88
C PRO A 29 -4.92 -15.57 -18.78
N ALA A 30 -4.74 -16.83 -19.13
CA ALA A 30 -4.72 -17.93 -18.18
C ALA A 30 -3.67 -17.59 -17.12
N LEU A 31 -4.11 -17.48 -15.87
CA LEU A 31 -3.24 -17.40 -14.69
C LEU A 31 -2.25 -18.55 -14.80
N SER A 32 -0.99 -18.26 -15.12
CA SER A 32 0.09 -19.22 -15.02
C SER A 32 0.04 -19.77 -13.61
N GLN A 33 0.01 -21.10 -13.49
CA GLN A 33 0.19 -21.80 -12.23
C GLN A 33 1.65 -21.59 -11.79
N ALA A 34 1.95 -20.38 -11.30
CA ALA A 34 3.12 -20.17 -10.47
C ALA A 34 2.93 -21.10 -9.26
N ASN A 35 3.98 -21.83 -8.87
CA ASN A 35 4.03 -22.75 -7.72
C ASN A 35 3.67 -22.04 -6.41
N GLY A 36 2.43 -21.56 -6.29
CA GLY A 36 1.91 -20.84 -5.13
C GLY A 36 1.77 -21.84 -3.98
N GLN A 37 2.57 -21.66 -2.93
CA GLN A 37 2.25 -22.28 -1.66
C GLN A 37 0.81 -21.91 -1.33
N SER A 38 -0.03 -22.92 -1.00
CA SER A 38 -1.41 -22.64 -0.64
C SER A 38 -1.44 -21.65 0.53
N THR A 39 -2.44 -20.78 0.57
CA THR A 39 -2.61 -19.80 1.67
C THR A 39 -2.60 -20.49 3.04
N LEU A 40 -3.18 -21.68 3.12
CA LEU A 40 -3.16 -22.50 4.34
C LEU A 40 -1.74 -22.88 4.75
N ARG A 41 -0.88 -23.25 3.80
CA ARG A 41 0.51 -23.58 4.08
C ARG A 41 1.29 -22.33 4.57
N LEU A 42 1.09 -21.17 3.94
CA LEU A 42 1.67 -19.92 4.40
C LEU A 42 1.24 -19.57 5.85
N VAL A 43 -0.05 -19.78 6.17
CA VAL A 43 -0.54 -19.55 7.52
C VAL A 43 0.11 -20.51 8.52
N LEU A 44 0.18 -21.80 8.22
CA LEU A 44 0.70 -22.80 9.16
C LEU A 44 2.23 -22.76 9.32
N GLU A 45 2.95 -22.52 8.22
CA GLU A 45 4.42 -22.53 8.23
C GLU A 45 5.04 -21.17 8.58
N GLU A 46 4.43 -20.07 8.13
CA GLU A 46 4.97 -18.72 8.22
C GLU A 46 4.14 -17.75 9.10
N GLY A 47 2.94 -18.15 9.51
CA GLY A 47 2.00 -17.28 10.26
C GLY A 47 1.09 -16.43 9.38
N GLY A 48 1.20 -16.55 8.07
CA GLY A 48 0.41 -15.83 7.06
C GLY A 48 1.29 -15.24 5.96
N PRO A 49 0.67 -14.62 4.96
CA PRO A 49 1.40 -13.89 3.92
C PRO A 49 2.02 -12.62 4.50
N GLY A 50 3.33 -12.40 4.22
CA GLY A 50 4.03 -11.19 4.61
C GLY A 50 3.70 -9.99 3.74
N PHE A 51 3.92 -8.80 4.31
CA PHE A 51 3.79 -7.49 3.67
C PHE A 51 5.13 -6.77 3.70
N CYS A 52 5.45 -6.06 2.62
CA CYS A 52 6.57 -5.14 2.60
C CYS A 52 6.17 -3.80 1.99
N GLN A 53 6.39 -2.71 2.70
CA GLN A 53 6.42 -1.38 2.11
C GLN A 53 7.80 -1.17 1.51
N PHE A 54 7.87 -1.01 0.19
CA PHE A 54 9.12 -0.79 -0.51
C PHE A 54 9.18 0.64 -1.05
N ALA A 55 10.06 1.45 -0.47
CA ALA A 55 10.35 2.79 -0.94
C ALA A 55 11.32 2.72 -2.13
N LEU A 56 10.81 2.84 -3.36
CA LEU A 56 11.62 2.77 -4.59
C LEU A 56 12.54 3.99 -4.75
N ASN A 57 12.23 5.08 -4.08
CA ASN A 57 13.01 6.31 -4.08
C ASN A 57 12.65 7.18 -2.86
N ASN A 58 13.47 8.20 -2.59
CA ASN A 58 13.17 9.27 -1.66
C ASN A 58 12.76 10.58 -2.37
N ALA A 59 12.70 10.58 -3.70
CA ALA A 59 12.33 11.73 -4.52
C ALA A 59 10.82 11.97 -4.50
N CYS A 60 10.38 13.22 -4.38
CA CYS A 60 8.97 13.59 -4.45
C CYS A 60 8.77 14.89 -5.21
N ASN A 61 7.67 15.00 -5.95
CA ASN A 61 7.25 16.21 -6.66
C ASN A 61 6.24 17.07 -5.89
N ALA A 62 5.80 16.61 -4.69
CA ALA A 62 4.87 17.32 -3.82
C ALA A 62 5.59 18.12 -2.72
N ARG A 63 4.86 19.02 -2.02
CA ARG A 63 5.36 19.90 -0.97
C ARG A 63 4.54 19.82 0.32
N CYS A 64 4.06 18.62 0.67
CA CYS A 64 3.20 18.42 1.84
C CYS A 64 3.83 18.98 3.12
N GLY A 65 3.08 19.81 3.85
CA GLY A 65 3.58 20.53 5.02
C GLY A 65 4.08 19.63 6.15
N PHE A 66 3.57 18.40 6.25
CA PHE A 66 3.92 17.43 7.28
C PHE A 66 4.89 16.32 6.81
N CYS A 67 5.40 16.37 5.57
CA CYS A 67 6.21 15.28 5.01
C CYS A 67 7.66 15.73 4.76
N GLY A 68 8.63 14.95 5.25
CA GLY A 68 10.06 15.23 5.06
C GLY A 68 10.57 14.88 3.66
N PHE A 69 9.85 14.08 2.87
CA PHE A 69 10.16 13.85 1.45
C PHE A 69 9.78 15.03 0.56
N ALA A 70 9.11 16.06 1.11
CA ALA A 70 8.63 17.19 0.33
C ALA A 70 9.76 17.85 -0.47
N LEU A 71 9.45 18.27 -1.71
CA LEU A 71 10.39 18.84 -2.68
C LEU A 71 11.18 20.04 -2.15
N ASP A 72 10.59 20.81 -1.22
CA ASP A 72 11.19 21.97 -0.58
C ASP A 72 11.99 21.62 0.68
N LYS A 73 11.91 20.37 1.16
CA LYS A 73 12.64 19.89 2.34
C LYS A 73 13.80 18.95 1.97
N LEU A 74 13.63 18.12 0.94
CA LEU A 74 14.66 17.21 0.46
C LEU A 74 15.23 17.70 -0.89
N PRO A 75 16.46 18.25 -0.93
CA PRO A 75 17.06 18.77 -2.15
C PRO A 75 17.26 17.66 -3.20
N ARG A 76 17.11 18.01 -4.48
CA ARG A 76 17.26 17.05 -5.60
C ARG A 76 18.63 16.35 -5.65
N LYS A 77 19.69 16.98 -5.17
CA LYS A 77 21.03 16.35 -5.11
C LYS A 77 21.09 15.15 -4.16
N ASP A 78 20.15 15.06 -3.22
CA ASP A 78 20.06 14.01 -2.20
C ASP A 78 18.97 12.97 -2.59
N TRP A 79 18.44 13.05 -3.82
CA TRP A 79 17.50 12.07 -4.33
C TRP A 79 18.21 10.79 -4.72
N HIS A 80 17.64 9.67 -4.29
CA HIS A 80 18.09 8.33 -4.59
C HIS A 80 16.94 7.54 -5.20
N TYR A 81 17.28 6.72 -6.18
CA TYR A 81 16.39 5.75 -6.82
C TYR A 81 17.03 4.39 -6.71
N VAL A 82 16.26 3.37 -6.38
CA VAL A 82 16.75 1.99 -6.39
C VAL A 82 17.04 1.60 -7.83
N GLU A 83 18.22 1.02 -8.07
CA GLU A 83 18.55 0.47 -9.40
C GLU A 83 17.59 -0.68 -9.73
N ARG A 84 17.16 -0.78 -10.99
CA ARG A 84 16.16 -1.76 -11.43
C ARG A 84 16.53 -3.20 -11.01
N GLU A 85 17.71 -3.65 -11.39
CA GLU A 85 18.19 -5.00 -11.13
C GLU A 85 18.22 -5.32 -9.63
N ALA A 86 18.63 -4.35 -8.82
CA ALA A 86 18.65 -4.47 -7.36
C ALA A 86 17.23 -4.52 -6.76
N ALA A 87 16.28 -3.77 -7.34
CA ALA A 87 14.88 -3.84 -6.95
C ALA A 87 14.27 -5.21 -7.25
N LEU A 88 14.54 -5.78 -8.43
CA LEU A 88 14.05 -7.10 -8.82
C LEU A 88 14.62 -8.20 -7.91
N GLU A 89 15.92 -8.17 -7.63
CA GLU A 89 16.58 -9.10 -6.70
C GLU A 89 16.00 -9.01 -5.29
N ALA A 90 15.78 -7.79 -4.80
CA ALA A 90 15.15 -7.57 -3.50
C ALA A 90 13.74 -8.17 -3.42
N ILE A 91 12.94 -8.03 -4.48
CA ILE A 91 11.60 -8.62 -4.58
C ILE A 91 11.66 -10.15 -4.58
N ASP A 92 12.62 -10.75 -5.28
CA ASP A 92 12.84 -12.21 -5.28
C ASP A 92 13.15 -12.73 -3.87
N ILE A 93 14.02 -12.05 -3.14
CA ILE A 93 14.38 -12.39 -1.76
C ILE A 93 13.14 -12.28 -0.85
N LEU A 94 12.42 -11.18 -0.92
CA LEU A 94 11.19 -10.97 -0.13
C LEU A 94 10.15 -12.08 -0.42
N TYR A 95 9.98 -12.44 -1.70
CA TYR A 95 9.07 -13.52 -2.10
C TYR A 95 9.48 -14.88 -1.53
N GLN A 96 10.77 -15.22 -1.55
CA GLN A 96 11.32 -16.44 -0.95
C GLN A 96 11.03 -16.52 0.56
N HIS A 97 10.97 -15.35 1.22
CA HIS A 97 10.64 -15.22 2.65
C HIS A 97 9.15 -14.92 2.91
N ALA A 98 8.26 -15.49 2.10
CA ALA A 98 6.81 -15.46 2.28
C ALA A 98 6.15 -14.08 2.19
N VAL A 99 6.82 -13.03 1.74
CA VAL A 99 6.16 -11.76 1.39
C VAL A 99 5.32 -11.98 0.14
N ARG A 100 4.04 -11.62 0.21
CA ARG A 100 3.07 -11.78 -0.88
C ARG A 100 2.37 -10.48 -1.25
N TYR A 101 2.47 -9.48 -0.39
CA TYR A 101 1.94 -8.13 -0.61
C TYR A 101 3.08 -7.12 -0.63
N LEU A 102 3.19 -6.43 -1.75
CA LEU A 102 4.20 -5.38 -1.96
C LEU A 102 3.48 -4.04 -2.09
N VAL A 103 3.80 -3.11 -1.21
CA VAL A 103 3.27 -1.74 -1.23
C VAL A 103 4.39 -0.83 -1.71
N LEU A 104 4.35 -0.44 -2.99
CA LEU A 104 5.32 0.47 -3.57
C LEU A 104 5.06 1.89 -3.09
N THR A 105 6.06 2.50 -2.51
CA THR A 105 6.03 3.82 -1.88
C THR A 105 7.36 4.54 -2.05
N GLY A 106 7.67 5.47 -1.18
CA GLY A 106 8.88 6.28 -1.14
C GLY A 106 8.53 7.75 -0.97
N GLY A 107 9.20 8.63 -1.70
CA GLY A 107 8.72 9.98 -1.94
C GLY A 107 7.47 9.93 -2.84
N GLU A 108 7.67 9.81 -4.14
CA GLU A 108 6.62 9.52 -5.12
C GLU A 108 7.11 8.38 -6.03
N PRO A 109 6.57 7.17 -5.92
CA PRO A 109 7.05 6.02 -6.68
C PRO A 109 6.82 6.16 -8.19
N MET A 110 5.85 6.97 -8.64
CA MET A 110 5.63 7.22 -10.06
C MET A 110 6.75 8.05 -10.72
N LEU A 111 7.69 8.59 -9.96
CA LEU A 111 8.93 9.19 -10.48
C LEU A 111 9.98 8.13 -10.84
N HIS A 112 9.82 6.89 -10.36
CA HIS A 112 10.79 5.84 -10.67
C HIS A 112 10.71 5.45 -12.16
N PRO A 113 11.82 5.48 -12.91
CA PRO A 113 11.81 5.22 -14.36
C PRO A 113 11.34 3.79 -14.68
N ASP A 114 11.74 2.81 -13.89
CA ASP A 114 11.50 1.39 -14.12
C ASP A 114 10.30 0.84 -13.31
N LEU A 115 9.39 1.72 -12.87
CA LEU A 115 8.22 1.32 -12.06
C LEU A 115 7.41 0.20 -12.72
N LEU A 116 7.24 0.26 -14.06
CA LEU A 116 6.44 -0.70 -14.79
C LEU A 116 7.03 -2.11 -14.73
N GLU A 117 8.33 -2.22 -14.98
CA GLU A 117 9.08 -3.46 -14.95
C GLU A 117 9.10 -4.07 -13.55
N ILE A 118 9.23 -3.24 -12.51
CA ILE A 118 9.17 -3.65 -11.11
C ILE A 118 7.80 -4.24 -10.76
N VAL A 119 6.71 -3.60 -11.20
CA VAL A 119 5.35 -4.11 -11.01
C VAL A 119 5.14 -5.43 -11.74
N GLN A 120 5.60 -5.52 -13.01
CA GLN A 120 5.50 -6.74 -13.81
C GLN A 120 6.26 -7.92 -13.18
N HIS A 121 7.47 -7.68 -12.68
CA HIS A 121 8.28 -8.70 -12.02
C HIS A 121 7.60 -9.24 -10.77
N ALA A 122 7.19 -8.36 -9.85
CA ALA A 122 6.52 -8.76 -8.61
C ALA A 122 5.22 -9.51 -8.88
N ASN A 123 4.41 -9.05 -9.85
CA ASN A 123 3.21 -9.77 -10.28
C ASN A 123 3.54 -11.12 -10.90
N GLY A 124 4.61 -11.23 -11.70
CA GLY A 124 5.09 -12.48 -12.30
C GLY A 124 5.41 -13.57 -11.27
N LEU A 125 5.84 -13.19 -10.07
CA LEU A 125 6.02 -14.07 -8.93
C LEU A 125 4.69 -14.44 -8.22
N GLY A 126 3.58 -13.77 -8.55
CA GLY A 126 2.28 -13.94 -7.91
C GLY A 126 2.07 -13.05 -6.68
N MET A 127 2.89 -12.00 -6.49
CA MET A 127 2.66 -11.01 -5.44
C MET A 127 1.51 -10.08 -5.80
N LYS A 128 0.81 -9.58 -4.78
CA LYS A 128 -0.14 -8.48 -4.91
C LYS A 128 0.59 -7.16 -4.75
N VAL A 129 0.54 -6.32 -5.78
CA VAL A 129 1.26 -5.04 -5.80
C VAL A 129 0.29 -3.89 -5.65
N LEU A 130 0.50 -3.05 -4.64
CA LEU A 130 -0.25 -1.84 -4.37
C LEU A 130 0.67 -0.63 -4.59
N LEU A 131 0.16 0.43 -5.19
CA LEU A 131 0.92 1.65 -5.47
C LEU A 131 0.37 2.82 -4.65
N VAL A 132 1.20 3.39 -3.77
CA VAL A 132 0.88 4.61 -3.03
C VAL A 132 1.35 5.81 -3.85
N THR A 133 0.47 6.75 -4.17
CA THR A 133 0.82 7.90 -5.01
C THR A 133 0.10 9.18 -4.59
N ASN A 134 0.74 10.32 -4.84
CA ASN A 134 0.14 11.64 -4.71
C ASN A 134 -0.73 12.03 -5.92
N ALA A 135 -0.86 11.15 -6.89
CA ALA A 135 -1.58 11.33 -8.15
C ALA A 135 -1.06 12.45 -9.08
N GLY A 136 -0.01 13.17 -8.72
CA GLY A 136 0.55 14.24 -9.56
C GLY A 136 0.93 13.78 -10.98
N LEU A 137 1.30 12.51 -11.14
CA LEU A 137 1.70 11.89 -12.40
C LEU A 137 0.70 10.83 -12.90
N LEU A 138 -0.44 10.65 -12.24
CA LEU A 138 -1.42 9.61 -12.53
C LEU A 138 -2.31 9.99 -13.74
N LYS A 139 -1.72 9.92 -14.93
CA LYS A 139 -2.40 10.19 -16.20
C LYS A 139 -3.06 8.92 -16.77
N PRO A 140 -4.13 9.02 -17.58
CA PRO A 140 -4.86 7.88 -18.15
C PRO A 140 -3.98 6.81 -18.82
N HIS A 141 -2.97 7.21 -19.60
CA HIS A 141 -2.07 6.24 -20.24
C HIS A 141 -1.22 5.48 -19.22
N ARG A 142 -0.70 6.17 -18.17
CA ARG A 142 0.08 5.52 -17.10
C ARG A 142 -0.76 4.53 -16.30
N ILE A 143 -2.04 4.84 -16.07
CA ILE A 143 -2.98 3.91 -15.41
C ILE A 143 -3.16 2.65 -16.26
N ARG A 144 -3.34 2.81 -17.59
CA ARG A 144 -3.49 1.66 -18.51
C ARG A 144 -2.21 0.81 -18.58
N GLU A 145 -1.03 1.41 -18.58
CA GLU A 145 0.25 0.70 -18.53
C GLU A 145 0.38 -0.12 -17.23
N LEU A 146 0.10 0.50 -16.07
CA LEU A 146 0.14 -0.19 -14.78
C LEU A 146 -0.93 -1.28 -14.66
N ALA A 147 -2.12 -1.06 -15.24
CA ALA A 147 -3.17 -2.09 -15.33
C ALA A 147 -2.73 -3.27 -16.20
N ALA A 148 -2.05 -3.02 -17.32
CA ALA A 148 -1.49 -4.06 -18.18
C ALA A 148 -0.35 -4.83 -17.49
N ALA A 149 0.38 -4.18 -16.58
CA ALA A 149 1.38 -4.80 -15.68
C ALA A 149 0.73 -5.57 -14.51
N VAL A 150 -0.60 -5.60 -14.44
CA VAL A 150 -1.40 -6.27 -13.41
C VAL A 150 -1.17 -5.69 -12.00
N LEU A 151 -1.05 -4.36 -11.91
CA LEU A 151 -1.11 -3.67 -10.62
C LEU A 151 -2.43 -4.02 -9.91
N SER A 152 -2.36 -4.38 -8.62
CA SER A 152 -3.54 -4.84 -7.89
C SER A 152 -4.45 -3.69 -7.43
N SER A 153 -3.88 -2.57 -6.99
CA SER A 153 -4.66 -1.41 -6.51
C SER A 153 -3.84 -0.14 -6.45
N PHE A 154 -4.55 1.00 -6.53
CA PHE A 154 -4.01 2.32 -6.28
C PHE A 154 -4.42 2.81 -4.88
N ILE A 155 -3.47 3.35 -4.13
CA ILE A 155 -3.68 4.04 -2.87
C ILE A 155 -3.33 5.51 -3.10
N ILE A 156 -4.34 6.37 -3.16
CA ILE A 156 -4.18 7.76 -3.56
C ILE A 156 -4.29 8.65 -2.32
N SER A 157 -3.27 9.45 -2.09
CA SER A 157 -3.18 10.28 -0.90
C SER A 157 -4.13 11.47 -0.95
N ILE A 158 -4.84 11.72 0.17
CA ILE A 158 -5.76 12.84 0.38
C ILE A 158 -5.41 13.51 1.73
N ASP A 159 -5.35 14.84 1.78
CA ASP A 159 -4.93 15.58 2.99
C ASP A 159 -6.06 16.42 3.61
N ALA A 160 -7.10 16.73 2.86
CA ALA A 160 -8.18 17.61 3.29
C ALA A 160 -9.53 17.20 2.69
N ALA A 161 -10.60 17.84 3.12
CA ALA A 161 -11.96 17.60 2.65
C ALA A 161 -12.42 18.60 1.57
N ASP A 162 -11.50 19.35 0.98
CA ASP A 162 -11.74 20.26 -0.13
C ASP A 162 -10.52 20.35 -1.05
N ALA A 163 -10.75 20.73 -2.31
CA ALA A 163 -9.73 20.76 -3.34
C ALA A 163 -8.68 21.84 -3.07
N GLU A 164 -9.09 23.03 -2.65
CA GLU A 164 -8.16 24.17 -2.43
C GLU A 164 -7.15 23.83 -1.35
N THR A 165 -7.60 23.34 -0.20
CA THR A 165 -6.73 22.99 0.93
C THR A 165 -5.84 21.80 0.58
N HIS A 166 -6.38 20.77 -0.10
CA HIS A 166 -5.62 19.61 -0.52
C HIS A 166 -4.50 19.99 -1.51
N GLU A 167 -4.84 20.71 -2.57
CA GLU A 167 -3.89 21.10 -3.62
C GLU A 167 -2.83 22.07 -3.10
N ARG A 168 -3.23 23.02 -2.24
CA ARG A 168 -2.31 23.95 -1.60
C ARG A 168 -1.30 23.22 -0.69
N ASN A 169 -1.76 22.29 0.15
CA ASN A 169 -0.87 21.54 1.03
C ASN A 169 0.12 20.68 0.26
N ARG A 170 -0.31 20.06 -0.84
CA ARG A 170 0.57 19.24 -1.69
C ARG A 170 1.44 20.03 -2.65
N GLY A 171 1.11 21.31 -2.90
CA GLY A 171 1.74 22.11 -3.94
C GLY A 171 1.53 21.52 -5.34
N LEU A 172 0.38 20.89 -5.57
CA LEU A 172 0.01 20.22 -6.82
C LEU A 172 -1.33 20.78 -7.37
N PRO A 173 -1.32 21.96 -8.01
CA PRO A 173 -2.52 22.56 -8.57
C PRO A 173 -3.19 21.61 -9.59
N GLY A 174 -4.53 21.50 -9.53
CA GLY A 174 -5.33 20.66 -10.41
C GLY A 174 -5.21 19.15 -10.13
N VAL A 175 -4.62 18.74 -9.01
CA VAL A 175 -4.49 17.31 -8.69
C VAL A 175 -5.84 16.67 -8.37
N CYS A 176 -6.80 17.40 -7.80
CA CYS A 176 -8.14 16.87 -7.53
C CYS A 176 -8.88 16.50 -8.81
N GLU A 177 -8.79 17.33 -9.85
CA GLU A 177 -9.35 16.97 -11.17
C GLU A 177 -8.67 15.74 -11.76
N ARG A 178 -7.33 15.66 -11.65
CA ARG A 178 -6.58 14.48 -12.09
C ARG A 178 -6.96 13.22 -11.33
N ILE A 179 -7.23 13.31 -10.02
CA ILE A 179 -7.72 12.18 -9.22
C ILE A 179 -9.09 11.72 -9.72
N ARG A 180 -9.99 12.66 -10.03
CA ARG A 180 -11.34 12.35 -10.56
C ARG A 180 -11.24 11.61 -11.91
N GLU A 181 -10.45 12.14 -12.84
CA GLU A 181 -10.17 11.50 -14.11
C GLU A 181 -9.52 10.12 -13.95
N ALA A 182 -8.53 10.02 -13.04
CA ALA A 182 -7.84 8.77 -12.75
C ALA A 182 -8.81 7.72 -12.20
N ASN A 183 -9.65 8.06 -11.23
CA ASN A 183 -10.64 7.14 -10.66
C ASN A 183 -11.66 6.67 -11.70
N ALA A 184 -12.07 7.51 -12.63
CA ALA A 184 -12.93 7.11 -13.74
C ALA A 184 -12.26 6.03 -14.60
N VAL A 185 -11.00 6.22 -14.99
CA VAL A 185 -10.23 5.23 -15.78
C VAL A 185 -9.95 3.95 -14.97
N ILE A 186 -9.58 4.06 -13.71
CA ILE A 186 -9.34 2.91 -12.82
C ILE A 186 -10.60 2.04 -12.73
N HIS A 187 -11.77 2.65 -12.56
CA HIS A 187 -13.05 1.93 -12.49
C HIS A 187 -13.48 1.34 -13.85
N GLU A 188 -13.23 2.05 -14.96
CA GLU A 188 -13.44 1.54 -16.33
C GLU A 188 -12.67 0.24 -16.56
N LEU A 189 -11.44 0.15 -16.03
CA LEU A 189 -10.57 -1.02 -16.13
C LEU A 189 -10.91 -2.13 -15.12
N GLY A 190 -11.94 -1.95 -14.29
CA GLY A 190 -12.32 -2.91 -13.24
C GLY A 190 -11.35 -2.97 -12.07
N LEU A 191 -10.45 -1.97 -11.95
CA LEU A 191 -9.52 -1.85 -10.83
C LEU A 191 -10.13 -1.03 -9.70
N HIS A 192 -9.42 -0.99 -8.57
CA HIS A 192 -9.84 -0.29 -7.37
C HIS A 192 -8.83 0.77 -6.95
N SER A 193 -9.36 1.87 -6.41
CA SER A 193 -8.59 2.89 -5.72
C SER A 193 -9.11 3.07 -4.30
N THR A 194 -8.18 3.36 -3.39
CA THR A 194 -8.47 3.69 -1.99
C THR A 194 -7.89 5.06 -1.70
N ALA A 195 -8.69 5.96 -1.13
CA ALA A 195 -8.17 7.21 -0.60
C ALA A 195 -7.33 6.91 0.66
N SER A 196 -6.10 7.42 0.72
CA SER A 196 -5.26 7.37 1.93
C SER A 196 -5.25 8.74 2.57
N VAL A 197 -5.93 8.86 3.71
CA VAL A 197 -6.08 10.13 4.42
C VAL A 197 -5.13 10.17 5.61
N THR A 198 -4.13 11.05 5.55
CA THR A 198 -3.32 11.37 6.74
C THR A 198 -4.18 12.11 7.74
N MET A 199 -4.34 11.55 8.94
CA MET A 199 -5.04 12.23 10.04
C MET A 199 -4.28 13.49 10.40
N SER A 200 -4.81 14.63 10.02
CA SER A 200 -4.19 15.95 10.20
C SER A 200 -5.26 17.01 10.52
N ARG A 201 -4.83 18.17 11.02
CA ARG A 201 -5.73 19.30 11.28
C ARG A 201 -6.31 19.93 10.01
N LEU A 202 -5.90 19.47 8.82
CA LEU A 202 -6.50 19.86 7.55
C LEU A 202 -7.79 19.09 7.24
N VAL A 203 -8.06 17.99 7.96
CA VAL A 203 -9.20 17.11 7.67
C VAL A 203 -10.45 17.58 8.39
N ASP A 204 -11.45 18.06 7.64
CA ASP A 204 -12.82 18.14 8.11
C ASP A 204 -13.53 16.79 7.88
N TYR A 205 -13.67 16.00 8.96
CA TYR A 205 -14.27 14.68 8.90
C TYR A 205 -15.76 14.68 8.58
N GLU A 206 -16.48 15.82 8.73
CA GLU A 206 -17.89 15.92 8.35
C GLU A 206 -18.06 16.13 6.85
N ALA A 207 -17.21 16.96 6.24
CA ALA A 207 -17.22 17.23 4.79
C ALA A 207 -16.48 16.15 3.97
N LEU A 208 -15.59 15.39 4.60
CA LEU A 208 -14.72 14.42 3.92
C LEU A 208 -15.48 13.39 3.08
N PRO A 209 -16.60 12.78 3.53
CA PRO A 209 -17.30 11.77 2.73
C PRO A 209 -17.79 12.31 1.38
N ASP A 210 -18.41 13.49 1.36
CA ASP A 210 -18.91 14.12 0.14
C ASP A 210 -17.77 14.46 -0.81
N PHE A 211 -16.67 14.94 -0.27
CA PHE A 211 -15.48 15.23 -1.05
C PHE A 211 -14.88 13.96 -1.68
N LEU A 212 -14.68 12.88 -0.92
CA LEU A 212 -14.18 11.61 -1.44
C LEU A 212 -15.09 11.03 -2.52
N GLU A 213 -16.42 11.08 -2.34
CA GLU A 213 -17.37 10.65 -3.36
C GLU A 213 -17.27 11.51 -4.63
N SER A 214 -17.09 12.83 -4.49
CA SER A 214 -16.91 13.75 -5.63
C SER A 214 -15.65 13.45 -6.45
N LEU A 215 -14.64 12.87 -5.83
CA LEU A 215 -13.42 12.40 -6.47
C LEU A 215 -13.53 10.96 -7.02
N GLY A 216 -14.66 10.27 -6.80
CA GLY A 216 -14.91 8.92 -7.28
C GLY A 216 -14.42 7.80 -6.38
N PHE A 217 -14.00 8.05 -5.15
CA PHE A 217 -13.58 7.01 -4.22
C PHE A 217 -14.76 6.23 -3.64
N LYS A 218 -14.54 4.94 -3.38
CA LYS A 218 -15.48 4.04 -2.68
C LYS A 218 -14.90 3.44 -1.41
N ALA A 219 -13.59 3.57 -1.21
CA ALA A 219 -12.88 3.10 -0.04
C ALA A 219 -11.90 4.16 0.47
N VAL A 220 -11.66 4.16 1.77
CA VAL A 220 -10.74 5.07 2.45
C VAL A 220 -9.97 4.34 3.54
N THR A 221 -8.68 4.68 3.68
CA THR A 221 -7.85 4.30 4.81
C THR A 221 -7.33 5.56 5.50
N PHE A 222 -7.11 5.48 6.79
CA PHE A 222 -6.60 6.60 7.60
C PHE A 222 -5.25 6.25 8.17
N SER A 223 -4.27 7.13 7.96
CA SER A 223 -2.93 6.99 8.51
C SER A 223 -2.80 7.75 9.82
N TYR A 224 -2.42 7.03 10.86
CA TYR A 224 -2.15 7.61 12.19
C TYR A 224 -0.85 8.41 12.14
N PRO A 225 -0.86 9.71 12.47
CA PRO A 225 0.34 10.52 12.42
C PRO A 225 1.27 10.21 13.59
N LEU A 226 2.55 10.02 13.28
CA LEU A 226 3.64 9.99 14.25
C LEU A 226 4.65 11.06 13.90
N THR A 227 5.00 11.89 14.86
CA THR A 227 5.90 13.03 14.63
C THR A 227 7.37 12.71 14.85
N ASN A 228 7.69 11.63 15.57
CA ASN A 228 9.04 11.27 15.99
C ASN A 228 9.38 9.86 15.50
N LEU A 229 9.59 9.70 14.19
CA LEU A 229 10.03 8.44 13.60
C LEU A 229 11.56 8.31 13.73
N GLU A 230 12.03 7.16 14.19
CA GLU A 230 13.45 6.87 14.39
C GLU A 230 14.14 6.40 13.09
N SER A 231 13.38 5.86 12.13
CA SER A 231 13.92 5.37 10.86
C SER A 231 14.14 6.50 9.85
N ASN A 232 14.68 6.15 8.68
CA ASN A 232 14.80 7.07 7.55
C ASN A 232 13.49 7.34 6.79
N PHE A 233 12.36 6.80 7.26
CA PHE A 233 11.05 7.06 6.66
C PHE A 233 10.55 8.46 7.00
N LEU A 234 10.51 9.34 6.03
CA LEU A 234 10.30 10.78 6.21
C LEU A 234 8.84 11.22 6.02
N SER A 235 7.87 10.30 5.98
CA SER A 235 6.47 10.65 5.69
C SER A 235 5.82 11.59 6.71
N PHE A 236 6.33 11.61 7.95
CA PHE A 236 5.88 12.54 8.97
C PHE A 236 7.04 13.37 9.46
N SER A 237 6.85 14.69 9.52
CA SER A 237 7.79 15.63 10.11
C SER A 237 7.18 16.26 11.34
N ASP A 238 7.99 16.86 12.17
CA ASP A 238 7.52 17.72 13.26
C ASP A 238 6.76 18.89 12.66
N SER A 239 5.43 18.83 12.76
CA SER A 239 4.50 19.78 12.17
C SER A 239 3.24 19.87 13.01
N ASP A 240 2.81 21.08 13.31
CA ASP A 240 1.55 21.34 14.02
C ASP A 240 0.33 20.71 13.33
N LEU A 241 0.42 20.45 12.02
CA LEU A 241 -0.66 19.82 11.25
C LEU A 241 -0.95 18.38 11.71
N VAL A 242 0.07 17.66 12.20
CA VAL A 242 -0.03 16.25 12.62
C VAL A 242 0.24 16.04 14.11
N ASN A 243 0.61 17.06 14.83
CA ASN A 243 0.86 17.01 16.26
C ASN A 243 -0.45 17.15 17.06
N TYR A 244 -1.22 16.07 17.09
CA TYR A 244 -2.50 15.99 17.79
C TYR A 244 -2.33 15.83 19.31
N THR A 245 -3.24 16.42 20.06
CA THR A 245 -3.48 16.03 21.46
C THR A 245 -4.29 14.72 21.52
N ASP A 246 -4.19 13.98 22.64
CA ASP A 246 -4.97 12.77 22.85
C ASP A 246 -6.48 12.99 22.66
N ALA A 247 -7.00 14.12 23.14
CA ALA A 247 -8.42 14.45 22.99
C ALA A 247 -8.80 14.68 21.52
N GLU A 248 -7.94 15.28 20.70
CA GLU A 248 -8.16 15.45 19.26
C GLU A 248 -8.14 14.10 18.55
N LEU A 249 -7.17 13.23 18.86
CA LEU A 249 -7.08 11.89 18.30
C LEU A 249 -8.32 11.04 18.62
N LEU A 250 -8.76 11.02 19.86
CA LEU A 250 -9.96 10.27 20.27
C LEU A 250 -11.21 10.77 19.55
N ARG A 251 -11.34 12.11 19.34
CA ARG A 251 -12.42 12.65 18.53
C ARG A 251 -12.32 12.21 17.06
N ALA A 252 -11.13 12.25 16.49
CA ALA A 252 -10.89 11.83 15.12
C ALA A 252 -11.23 10.34 14.91
N PHE A 253 -10.78 9.44 15.78
CA PHE A 253 -11.13 8.02 15.71
C PHE A 253 -12.64 7.77 15.77
N LYS A 254 -13.35 8.50 16.63
CA LYS A 254 -14.82 8.43 16.70
C LYS A 254 -15.47 8.81 15.37
N LYS A 255 -14.95 9.85 14.69
CA LYS A 255 -15.42 10.27 13.36
C LYS A 255 -15.11 9.24 12.29
N VAL A 256 -13.88 8.71 12.28
CA VAL A 256 -13.46 7.63 11.36
C VAL A 256 -14.34 6.39 11.52
N LYS A 257 -14.65 5.97 12.75
CA LYS A 257 -15.59 4.86 12.99
C LYS A 257 -17.00 5.16 12.47
N ALA A 258 -17.47 6.40 12.59
CA ALA A 258 -18.77 6.80 12.09
C ALA A 258 -18.86 6.72 10.56
N LEU A 259 -17.74 6.99 9.84
CA LEU A 259 -17.64 6.88 8.38
C LEU A 259 -17.91 5.48 7.85
N LYS A 260 -17.69 4.41 8.65
CA LYS A 260 -17.97 3.02 8.27
C LYS A 260 -19.44 2.76 7.88
N LYS A 261 -20.34 3.64 8.28
CA LYS A 261 -21.77 3.57 7.89
C LYS A 261 -22.00 3.98 6.42
N ARG A 262 -21.07 4.69 5.83
CA ARG A 262 -21.19 5.28 4.49
C ARG A 262 -20.10 4.81 3.53
N PHE A 263 -18.88 4.62 4.04
CA PHE A 263 -17.70 4.25 3.27
C PHE A 263 -17.13 2.90 3.69
N GLN A 264 -16.50 2.20 2.76
CA GLN A 264 -15.58 1.11 3.07
C GLN A 264 -14.31 1.73 3.71
N VAL A 265 -14.26 1.76 5.03
CA VAL A 265 -13.05 2.15 5.77
C VAL A 265 -12.18 0.92 5.94
N VAL A 266 -10.97 0.95 5.36
CA VAL A 266 -10.05 -0.20 5.30
C VAL A 266 -9.39 -0.49 6.66
N ASN A 267 -9.26 0.53 7.54
CA ASN A 267 -8.82 0.29 8.91
C ASN A 267 -9.86 -0.55 9.68
N PRO A 268 -9.55 -1.76 10.17
CA PRO A 268 -10.50 -2.56 10.93
C PRO A 268 -10.98 -1.86 12.19
N THR A 269 -12.23 -2.09 12.60
CA THR A 269 -12.78 -1.51 13.83
C THR A 269 -11.93 -1.91 15.05
N ALA A 270 -11.50 -3.17 15.12
CA ALA A 270 -10.64 -3.64 16.19
C ALA A 270 -9.28 -2.91 16.23
N SER A 271 -8.75 -2.48 15.08
CA SER A 271 -7.51 -1.69 15.01
C SER A 271 -7.73 -0.27 15.53
N LEU A 272 -8.82 0.38 15.13
CA LEU A 272 -9.20 1.70 15.66
C LEU A 272 -9.45 1.67 17.17
N ASP A 273 -10.03 0.57 17.69
CA ASP A 273 -10.21 0.36 19.13
C ASP A 273 -8.85 0.24 19.86
N GLU A 274 -7.88 -0.45 19.25
CA GLU A 274 -6.51 -0.53 19.80
C GLU A 274 -5.81 0.83 19.79
N MET A 275 -6.00 1.64 18.74
CA MET A 275 -5.48 3.00 18.69
C MET A 275 -6.06 3.88 19.80
N GLU A 276 -7.37 3.79 20.05
CA GLU A 276 -7.99 4.48 21.18
C GLU A 276 -7.47 3.98 22.54
N ARG A 277 -7.27 2.67 22.70
CA ARG A 277 -6.68 2.08 23.91
C ARG A 277 -5.28 2.60 24.15
N PHE A 278 -4.46 2.67 23.10
CA PHE A 278 -3.11 3.21 23.18
C PHE A 278 -3.10 4.66 23.67
N VAL A 279 -3.93 5.52 23.07
CA VAL A 279 -4.05 6.94 23.47
C VAL A 279 -4.53 7.10 24.91
N ARG A 280 -5.36 6.16 25.42
CA ARG A 280 -5.81 6.15 26.83
C ARG A 280 -4.81 5.49 27.81
N GLY A 281 -3.66 5.00 27.33
CA GLY A 281 -2.69 4.28 28.16
C GLY A 281 -3.19 2.90 28.63
N GLU A 282 -4.18 2.33 27.94
CA GLU A 282 -4.72 1.01 28.25
C GLU A 282 -3.90 -0.12 27.62
N GLU A 283 -3.94 -1.32 28.22
CA GLU A 283 -3.26 -2.51 27.70
C GLU A 283 -3.70 -2.87 26.28
N GLN A 284 -2.74 -3.10 25.37
CA GLN A 284 -2.96 -3.53 23.99
C GLN A 284 -3.25 -5.03 23.94
N ARG A 285 -4.17 -5.45 23.07
CA ARG A 285 -4.58 -6.86 22.90
C ARG A 285 -3.82 -7.58 21.81
N PHE A 286 -3.29 -6.81 20.84
CA PHE A 286 -2.61 -7.34 19.68
C PHE A 286 -1.16 -6.86 19.64
N PRO A 287 -0.19 -7.78 19.82
CA PRO A 287 1.23 -7.47 19.62
C PRO A 287 1.49 -7.10 18.17
N CYS A 288 2.39 -6.15 17.93
CA CYS A 288 2.79 -5.74 16.59
C CYS A 288 3.55 -6.86 15.87
N LEU A 289 3.25 -7.06 14.59
CA LEU A 289 3.93 -8.01 13.70
C LEU A 289 5.03 -7.34 12.84
N GLY A 290 5.38 -6.08 13.13
CA GLY A 290 6.51 -5.40 12.49
C GLY A 290 7.83 -6.13 12.73
N GLY A 291 8.56 -6.43 11.66
CA GLY A 291 9.76 -7.26 11.65
C GLY A 291 9.51 -8.76 11.64
N PHE A 292 8.25 -9.21 11.71
CA PHE A 292 7.88 -10.62 11.58
C PHE A 292 7.11 -10.90 10.27
N GLN A 293 5.99 -10.21 10.07
CA GLN A 293 5.13 -10.35 8.89
C GLN A 293 5.00 -9.04 8.10
N TYR A 294 5.44 -7.93 8.65
CA TYR A 294 5.39 -6.64 8.01
C TYR A 294 6.75 -5.96 8.10
N PHE A 295 7.26 -5.48 6.94
CA PHE A 295 8.58 -4.89 6.80
C PHE A 295 8.51 -3.55 6.08
N TYR A 296 9.53 -2.73 6.27
CA TYR A 296 9.83 -1.57 5.44
C TYR A 296 11.18 -1.79 4.77
N LEU A 297 11.25 -1.65 3.45
CA LEU A 297 12.46 -1.68 2.66
C LEU A 297 12.69 -0.28 2.09
N ASP A 298 13.82 0.31 2.39
CA ASP A 298 14.14 1.67 1.94
C ASP A 298 14.85 1.69 0.59
N TRP A 299 15.17 2.89 0.10
CA TRP A 299 15.85 3.13 -1.18
C TRP A 299 17.34 2.77 -1.18
N HIS A 300 17.92 2.42 -0.04
CA HIS A 300 19.26 1.83 0.09
C HIS A 300 19.20 0.30 0.17
N LEU A 301 18.00 -0.28 0.09
CA LEU A 301 17.73 -1.70 0.26
C LEU A 301 18.03 -2.22 1.67
N ASP A 302 18.00 -1.32 2.65
CA ASP A 302 18.02 -1.68 4.05
C ASP A 302 16.61 -2.13 4.48
N LEU A 303 16.54 -3.31 5.08
CA LEU A 303 15.28 -3.91 5.56
C LEU A 303 15.07 -3.52 7.03
N TRP A 304 13.99 -2.80 7.28
CA TRP A 304 13.63 -2.29 8.59
C TRP A 304 12.49 -3.09 9.20
N ARG A 305 12.55 -3.26 10.51
CA ARG A 305 11.44 -3.80 11.29
C ARG A 305 10.16 -2.96 11.11
N CYS A 306 10.28 -1.65 11.27
CA CYS A 306 9.19 -0.68 11.13
C CYS A 306 9.74 0.75 11.06
N HIS A 307 8.86 1.72 10.81
CA HIS A 307 9.22 3.14 10.73
C HIS A 307 9.66 3.75 12.07
N ASN A 308 9.34 3.11 13.20
CA ASN A 308 9.72 3.56 14.56
C ASN A 308 10.86 2.70 15.14
N TRP A 309 11.82 2.31 14.31
CA TRP A 309 13.01 1.56 14.70
C TRP A 309 14.25 2.36 14.31
N ASP A 310 15.24 2.42 15.19
CA ASP A 310 16.41 3.30 15.10
C ASP A 310 17.50 2.79 14.13
N ARG A 311 17.38 1.57 13.63
CA ARG A 311 18.34 0.94 12.73
C ARG A 311 17.68 -0.11 11.85
N PRO A 312 18.23 -0.41 10.66
CA PRO A 312 17.79 -1.54 9.85
C PRO A 312 18.05 -2.88 10.55
N MET A 313 17.28 -3.90 10.21
CA MET A 313 17.50 -5.28 10.62
C MET A 313 18.73 -5.84 9.93
N CYS A 314 18.82 -5.62 8.62
CA CYS A 314 19.91 -6.03 7.74
C CYS A 314 19.76 -5.34 6.38
N HIS A 315 20.76 -5.41 5.52
CA HIS A 315 20.57 -5.19 4.09
C HIS A 315 19.77 -6.37 3.52
N VAL A 316 18.83 -6.12 2.56
CA VAL A 316 17.91 -7.15 2.07
C VAL A 316 18.61 -8.40 1.52
N LYS A 317 19.80 -8.26 0.94
CA LYS A 317 20.61 -9.39 0.43
C LYS A 317 21.08 -10.35 1.53
N ASP A 318 21.16 -9.87 2.76
CA ASP A 318 21.57 -10.65 3.93
C ASP A 318 20.39 -11.23 4.71
N PHE A 319 19.15 -10.99 4.22
CA PHE A 319 17.92 -11.46 4.88
C PHE A 319 17.71 -12.96 4.64
N ASP A 320 17.88 -13.76 5.68
CA ASP A 320 17.69 -15.22 5.66
C ASP A 320 16.48 -15.68 6.52
N GLY A 321 15.72 -14.73 7.05
CA GLY A 321 14.59 -15.01 7.93
C GLY A 321 14.92 -15.18 9.41
N SER A 322 16.19 -15.43 9.78
CA SER A 322 16.61 -15.52 11.18
C SER A 322 16.56 -14.15 11.90
N GLN A 323 16.64 -13.06 11.13
CA GLN A 323 16.53 -11.69 11.63
C GLN A 323 15.09 -11.28 11.97
N ARG A 324 14.09 -12.11 11.68
CA ARG A 324 12.69 -11.81 12.03
C ARG A 324 12.54 -11.55 13.52
N VAL A 325 11.83 -10.47 13.86
CA VAL A 325 11.64 -10.02 15.24
C VAL A 325 10.21 -10.27 15.66
N ARG A 326 10.03 -10.93 16.81
CA ARG A 326 8.73 -11.20 17.41
C ARG A 326 8.81 -11.07 18.95
N ASP A 327 8.82 -9.84 19.41
CA ASP A 327 9.04 -9.49 20.82
C ASP A 327 7.79 -9.00 21.57
N GLY A 328 6.61 -9.10 20.93
CA GLY A 328 5.37 -8.64 21.52
C GLY A 328 5.21 -7.13 21.62
N CYS A 329 5.90 -6.35 20.76
CA CYS A 329 5.91 -4.90 20.80
C CYS A 329 4.50 -4.27 20.76
N THR A 330 4.28 -3.28 21.63
CA THR A 330 3.06 -2.45 21.71
C THR A 330 3.39 -0.95 21.84
N LYS A 331 4.58 -0.52 21.38
CA LYS A 331 5.12 0.82 21.67
C LYS A 331 4.51 1.95 20.85
N CYS A 332 3.80 1.65 19.75
CA CYS A 332 3.20 2.67 18.89
C CYS A 332 1.95 2.14 18.16
N MET A 333 1.25 3.06 17.47
CA MET A 333 0.02 2.76 16.73
C MET A 333 0.12 3.12 15.24
N ILE A 334 1.28 2.92 14.61
CA ILE A 334 1.39 3.11 13.15
C ILE A 334 0.42 2.15 12.46
N ASP A 335 -0.55 2.70 11.75
CA ASP A 335 -1.72 2.00 11.18
C ASP A 335 -1.33 0.81 10.30
N CYS A 336 -0.41 0.99 9.34
CA CYS A 336 -0.01 -0.07 8.41
C CYS A 336 0.51 -1.33 9.11
N TYR A 337 1.21 -1.19 10.25
CA TYR A 337 1.66 -2.32 11.06
C TYR A 337 0.54 -2.83 11.98
N ARG A 338 -0.26 -1.93 12.55
CA ARG A 338 -1.31 -2.31 13.51
C ARG A 338 -2.50 -2.98 12.82
N ASP A 339 -2.95 -2.45 11.69
CA ASP A 339 -4.05 -3.04 10.90
C ASP A 339 -3.70 -4.46 10.47
N SER A 340 -2.49 -4.65 9.92
CA SER A 340 -1.98 -5.96 9.53
C SER A 340 -1.83 -6.90 10.74
N SER A 341 -1.35 -6.38 11.90
CA SER A 341 -1.21 -7.18 13.12
C SER A 341 -2.54 -7.68 13.64
N VAL A 342 -3.58 -6.83 13.64
CA VAL A 342 -4.93 -7.20 14.05
C VAL A 342 -5.52 -8.25 13.12
N MET A 343 -5.43 -8.05 11.80
CA MET A 343 -5.99 -8.99 10.82
C MET A 343 -5.29 -10.34 10.82
N GLN A 344 -3.97 -10.38 11.01
CA GLN A 344 -3.18 -11.61 10.93
C GLN A 344 -3.02 -12.33 12.27
N HIS A 345 -3.49 -11.76 13.39
CA HIS A 345 -3.29 -12.33 14.72
C HIS A 345 -3.78 -13.78 14.84
N ILE A 346 -4.94 -14.09 14.26
CA ILE A 346 -5.47 -15.47 14.25
C ILE A 346 -4.59 -16.41 13.41
N GLY A 347 -4.05 -15.95 12.29
CA GLY A 347 -3.13 -16.72 11.44
C GLY A 347 -1.83 -17.06 12.20
N VAL A 348 -1.28 -16.07 12.90
CA VAL A 348 -0.09 -16.26 13.76
C VAL A 348 -0.38 -17.19 14.93
N SER A 349 -1.59 -17.12 15.51
CA SER A 349 -2.01 -18.06 16.57
C SER A 349 -2.14 -19.49 16.04
N ALA A 350 -2.64 -19.68 14.81
CA ALA A 350 -2.69 -20.98 14.16
C ALA A 350 -1.30 -21.53 13.83
N HIS A 351 -0.38 -20.67 13.37
CA HIS A 351 1.02 -21.03 13.18
C HIS A 351 1.67 -21.52 14.47
N ASP A 352 1.52 -20.79 15.58
CA ASP A 352 2.08 -21.17 16.87
C ASP A 352 1.52 -22.50 17.35
N ALA A 353 0.21 -22.69 17.21
CA ALA A 353 -0.43 -23.95 17.55
C ALA A 353 0.17 -25.11 16.73
N TYR A 354 0.31 -24.93 15.41
CA TYR A 354 0.87 -25.93 14.52
C TYR A 354 2.34 -26.26 14.87
N GLN A 355 3.17 -25.25 15.13
CA GLN A 355 4.56 -25.44 15.53
C GLN A 355 4.68 -26.13 16.91
N SER A 356 3.79 -25.81 17.84
CA SER A 356 3.76 -26.47 19.16
C SER A 356 3.34 -27.94 19.06
N LEU A 357 2.35 -28.25 18.18
CA LEU A 357 1.96 -29.63 17.91
C LEU A 357 3.09 -30.44 17.28
N LYS A 358 3.84 -29.88 16.33
CA LYS A 358 5.03 -30.53 15.74
C LYS A 358 6.09 -30.89 16.77
N ARG A 359 6.21 -30.08 17.83
CA ARG A 359 7.14 -30.30 18.97
C ARG A 359 6.55 -31.24 20.03
N GLY A 360 5.32 -31.73 19.86
CA GLY A 360 4.62 -32.58 20.83
C GLY A 360 4.01 -31.84 22.02
N ASN A 361 3.93 -30.50 21.98
CA ASN A 361 3.39 -29.68 23.07
C ASN A 361 1.92 -29.32 22.82
N LEU A 362 1.00 -30.24 23.15
CA LEU A 362 -0.44 -30.07 22.94
C LEU A 362 -1.03 -28.91 23.73
N LEU A 363 -0.57 -28.71 24.97
CA LEU A 363 -1.11 -27.68 25.87
C LEU A 363 -0.77 -26.27 25.34
N GLU A 364 0.46 -26.06 24.90
CA GLU A 364 0.91 -24.80 24.32
C GLU A 364 0.14 -24.51 23.02
N GLY A 365 -0.07 -25.54 22.19
CA GLY A 365 -0.87 -25.42 20.96
C GLY A 365 -2.31 -24.98 21.25
N ALA A 366 -2.97 -25.59 22.23
CA ALA A 366 -4.31 -25.19 22.65
C ALA A 366 -4.36 -23.74 23.17
N ASN A 367 -3.37 -23.36 24.00
CA ASN A 367 -3.25 -21.99 24.51
C ASN A 367 -3.07 -20.94 23.40
N ALA A 368 -2.35 -21.27 22.32
CA ALA A 368 -2.20 -20.37 21.19
C ALA A 368 -3.54 -20.05 20.51
N LEU A 369 -4.42 -21.05 20.38
CA LEU A 369 -5.73 -20.88 19.76
C LEU A 369 -6.75 -20.13 20.65
N THR A 370 -6.51 -20.07 21.94
CA THR A 370 -7.41 -19.40 22.92
C THR A 370 -6.91 -18.01 23.34
N ARG A 371 -5.91 -17.43 22.64
CA ARG A 371 -5.37 -16.10 22.95
C ARG A 371 -6.46 -15.02 22.90
N LYS A 372 -6.35 -14.09 23.85
CA LYS A 372 -7.11 -12.84 23.79
C LYS A 372 -6.80 -12.16 22.45
N GLY A 373 -7.83 -11.68 21.77
CA GLY A 373 -7.66 -11.06 20.45
C GLY A 373 -8.02 -11.94 19.25
N ASN A 374 -7.95 -13.28 19.35
CA ASN A 374 -8.29 -14.15 18.21
C ASN A 374 -9.69 -13.88 17.65
N LEU A 375 -10.71 -13.71 18.50
CA LEU A 375 -12.05 -13.33 18.09
C LEU A 375 -12.08 -11.95 17.38
N GLY A 376 -11.38 -10.97 17.95
CA GLY A 376 -11.26 -9.63 17.34
C GLY A 376 -10.57 -9.68 15.99
N SER A 377 -9.55 -10.53 15.83
CA SER A 377 -8.86 -10.76 14.57
C SER A 377 -9.79 -11.39 13.51
N VAL A 378 -10.58 -12.39 13.89
CA VAL A 378 -11.58 -13.00 12.98
C VAL A 378 -12.62 -11.96 12.56
N HIS A 379 -13.15 -11.16 13.48
CA HIS A 379 -14.08 -10.09 13.15
C HIS A 379 -13.45 -9.06 12.21
N ALA A 380 -12.21 -8.64 12.46
CA ALA A 380 -11.50 -7.71 11.58
C ALA A 380 -11.31 -8.28 10.16
N ALA A 381 -10.94 -9.57 10.05
CA ALA A 381 -10.81 -10.24 8.76
C ALA A 381 -12.16 -10.33 8.02
N LEU A 382 -13.24 -10.66 8.72
CA LEU A 382 -14.58 -10.71 8.13
C LEU A 382 -15.08 -9.31 7.73
N GLU A 383 -14.82 -8.29 8.53
CA GLU A 383 -15.15 -6.89 8.22
C GLU A 383 -14.47 -6.43 6.94
N GLN A 384 -13.22 -6.82 6.71
CA GLN A 384 -12.44 -6.41 5.55
C GLN A 384 -12.57 -7.36 4.35
N LEU A 385 -13.23 -8.50 4.49
CA LEU A 385 -13.40 -9.50 3.44
C LEU A 385 -13.95 -8.92 2.13
N PRO A 386 -14.99 -8.05 2.12
CA PRO A 386 -15.53 -7.46 0.88
C PRO A 386 -14.50 -6.60 0.12
N TRP A 387 -13.52 -6.03 0.83
CA TRP A 387 -12.42 -5.27 0.24
C TRP A 387 -11.30 -6.20 -0.21
N LEU A 388 -10.92 -7.20 0.61
CA LEU A 388 -9.85 -8.16 0.30
C LEU A 388 -10.18 -9.02 -0.94
N LEU A 389 -11.46 -9.34 -1.18
CA LEU A 389 -11.89 -10.11 -2.36
C LEU A 389 -11.80 -9.32 -3.68
N LYS A 390 -11.46 -8.05 -3.65
CA LYS A 390 -11.29 -7.20 -4.84
C LYS A 390 -9.88 -7.27 -5.42
N PHE A 391 -8.94 -7.86 -4.71
CA PHE A 391 -7.55 -8.09 -5.15
C PHE A 391 -7.38 -9.55 -5.67
#